data_4949d9d20f85231ab99cc446e290a8af
#
_entry.id   4949d9d20f85231ab99cc446e290a8af
#
_cell.length_a   1.000
_cell.length_b   1.000
_cell.length_c   1.000
_cell.angle_alpha   90.00
_cell.angle_beta   90.00
_cell.angle_gamma   90.00
#
_symmetry.space_group_name_H-M   'P 1'
#
loop_
_entity.id
_entity.type
_entity.pdbx_description
1 polymer ?
#
loop_
_entity_poly.entity_id
_entity_poly.type
_entity_poly.pdbx_seq_one_letter_code
_entity_poly.pdbx_strand_id
1 'polypeptide(L)'
;MDVLPHGGVRFAITHVLLPLLGFALALLAMRWSGGDQWLADRLYALQGGEWALRDAFVTQTLIHRFGRYAGIALWIGVVVAWLVARRRVEWAPLRAPLAYLAVAVALSVLCVAWVKSWSNMDCPWDLTRYGGLRPFVGLWDVRPLGLQRGACFPAGHAGGGYAWLSLYFFLGAVRPRWRWAGLTTGIGLGLLFGIAQQLRGAHFASHDLASAAICWTVAVATWQVFRPAMVRSRRLAAGTRAQGTQA
;
A
#
# COMPACT_ATOMS: atom_id res chain seq x y z
N MET A 1 19.44 13.30 -17.98
CA MET A 1 19.03 11.98 -17.45
C MET A 1 17.55 12.07 -17.13
N ASP A 2 16.72 11.48 -18.00
CA ASP A 2 15.26 11.50 -17.88
C ASP A 2 14.78 10.67 -16.71
N VAL A 3 14.26 11.37 -15.74
CA VAL A 3 13.89 10.88 -14.42
C VAL A 3 12.43 10.53 -14.43
N LEU A 4 12.10 9.34 -14.77
CA LEU A 4 10.78 8.75 -14.99
C LEU A 4 10.19 9.09 -16.38
N PRO A 5 9.65 8.10 -17.09
CA PRO A 5 9.15 8.32 -18.45
C PRO A 5 8.09 9.41 -18.44
N HIS A 6 8.26 10.39 -19.33
CA HIS A 6 7.26 11.40 -19.60
C HIS A 6 5.91 10.71 -19.82
N GLY A 7 4.80 11.27 -19.25
CA GLY A 7 3.48 10.69 -19.39
C GLY A 7 3.12 10.48 -20.86
N GLY A 8 3.33 9.28 -21.30
CA GLY A 8 3.07 8.80 -22.64
C GLY A 8 2.66 7.35 -22.58
N VAL A 9 2.43 6.75 -23.72
CA VAL A 9 2.01 5.36 -23.85
C VAL A 9 2.90 4.40 -23.03
N ARG A 10 4.23 4.60 -23.07
CA ARG A 10 5.16 3.76 -22.29
C ARG A 10 4.92 3.83 -20.78
N PHE A 11 4.66 5.02 -20.24
CA PHE A 11 4.34 5.16 -18.81
C PHE A 11 3.02 4.47 -18.47
N ALA A 12 1.98 4.67 -19.29
CA ALA A 12 0.69 4.03 -19.10
C ALA A 12 0.81 2.50 -19.13
N ILE A 13 1.59 1.95 -20.08
CA ILE A 13 1.81 0.50 -20.15
C ILE A 13 2.56 0.01 -18.90
N THR A 14 3.70 0.61 -18.55
CA THR A 14 4.60 0.07 -17.51
C THR A 14 4.16 0.33 -16.07
N HIS A 15 3.40 1.38 -15.82
CA HIS A 15 3.00 1.77 -14.45
C HIS A 15 1.50 1.62 -14.17
N VAL A 16 0.67 1.50 -15.23
CA VAL A 16 -0.77 1.30 -15.08
C VAL A 16 -1.16 -0.08 -15.58
N LEU A 17 -1.08 -0.32 -16.90
CA LEU A 17 -1.63 -1.51 -17.52
C LEU A 17 -0.98 -2.80 -17.01
N LEU A 18 0.35 -2.92 -17.10
CA LEU A 18 1.05 -4.14 -16.68
C LEU A 18 0.90 -4.45 -15.19
N PRO A 19 1.05 -3.49 -14.24
CA PRO A 19 0.81 -3.77 -12.83
C PRO A 19 -0.64 -4.15 -12.54
N LEU A 20 -1.62 -3.44 -13.09
CA LEU A 20 -3.03 -3.75 -12.87
C LEU A 20 -3.42 -5.10 -13.46
N LEU A 21 -2.92 -5.44 -14.65
CA LEU A 21 -3.11 -6.76 -15.24
C LEU A 21 -2.48 -7.85 -14.36
N GLY A 22 -1.26 -7.63 -13.88
CA GLY A 22 -0.58 -8.55 -12.95
C GLY A 22 -1.38 -8.78 -11.66
N PHE A 23 -1.89 -7.72 -11.02
CA PHE A 23 -2.74 -7.84 -9.84
C PHE A 23 -4.06 -8.56 -10.16
N ALA A 24 -4.70 -8.22 -11.27
CA ALA A 24 -5.95 -8.87 -11.69
C ALA A 24 -5.75 -10.37 -11.94
N LEU A 25 -4.69 -10.75 -12.66
CA LEU A 25 -4.37 -12.15 -12.92
C LEU A 25 -4.04 -12.90 -11.61
N ALA A 26 -3.28 -12.27 -10.69
CA ALA A 26 -2.97 -12.87 -9.41
C ALA A 26 -4.23 -13.08 -8.55
N LEU A 27 -5.13 -12.09 -8.48
CA LEU A 27 -6.41 -12.22 -7.76
C LEU A 27 -7.31 -13.30 -8.38
N LEU A 28 -7.39 -13.38 -9.70
CA LEU A 28 -8.13 -14.42 -10.40
C LEU A 28 -7.51 -15.81 -10.17
N ALA A 29 -6.19 -15.92 -10.21
CA ALA A 29 -5.49 -17.16 -9.92
C ALA A 29 -5.78 -17.64 -8.48
N MET A 30 -5.70 -16.75 -7.47
CA MET A 30 -6.04 -17.07 -6.09
C MET A 30 -7.49 -17.55 -5.95
N ARG A 31 -8.43 -16.92 -6.66
CA ARG A 31 -9.84 -17.33 -6.65
C ARG A 31 -10.05 -18.71 -7.27
N TRP A 32 -9.52 -18.94 -8.48
CA TRP A 32 -9.79 -20.18 -9.23
C TRP A 32 -9.06 -21.39 -8.67
N SER A 33 -7.86 -21.20 -8.12
CA SER A 33 -7.08 -22.28 -7.50
C SER A 33 -7.51 -22.59 -6.06
N GLY A 34 -8.40 -21.78 -5.45
CA GLY A 34 -8.66 -21.85 -4.01
C GLY A 34 -7.45 -21.46 -3.16
N GLY A 35 -6.53 -20.66 -3.74
CA GLY A 35 -5.22 -20.34 -3.15
C GLY A 35 -5.31 -19.67 -1.78
N ASP A 36 -6.33 -18.87 -1.53
CA ASP A 36 -6.59 -18.24 -0.23
C ASP A 36 -6.82 -19.30 0.87
N GLN A 37 -7.73 -20.25 0.60
CA GLN A 37 -8.02 -21.31 1.56
C GLN A 37 -6.85 -22.28 1.68
N TRP A 38 -6.21 -22.63 0.56
CA TRP A 38 -5.03 -23.50 0.58
C TRP A 38 -3.92 -22.92 1.46
N LEU A 39 -3.60 -21.63 1.32
CA LEU A 39 -2.57 -21.00 2.15
C LEU A 39 -3.00 -20.91 3.61
N ALA A 40 -4.24 -20.50 3.88
CA ALA A 40 -4.77 -20.41 5.22
C ALA A 40 -4.79 -21.78 5.93
N ASP A 41 -5.16 -22.87 5.21
CA ASP A 41 -5.11 -24.25 5.71
C ASP A 41 -3.69 -24.64 6.15
N ARG A 42 -2.67 -24.29 5.32
CA ARG A 42 -1.28 -24.57 5.65
C ARG A 42 -0.80 -23.80 6.87
N LEU A 43 -1.14 -22.51 6.95
CA LEU A 43 -0.76 -21.67 8.10
C LEU A 43 -1.45 -22.14 9.39
N TYR A 44 -2.72 -22.55 9.30
CA TYR A 44 -3.50 -23.10 10.42
C TYR A 44 -2.94 -24.44 10.90
N ALA A 45 -2.66 -25.34 9.96
CA ALA A 45 -2.09 -26.66 10.28
C ALA A 45 -0.68 -26.55 10.89
N LEU A 46 0.17 -25.65 10.38
CA LEU A 46 1.51 -25.41 10.93
C LEU A 46 1.49 -24.89 12.37
N GLN A 47 0.38 -24.32 12.82
CA GLN A 47 0.16 -23.83 14.18
C GLN A 47 -0.59 -24.83 15.07
N GLY A 48 -0.71 -26.09 14.64
CA GLY A 48 -1.35 -27.15 15.44
C GLY A 48 -2.87 -27.21 15.33
N GLY A 49 -3.48 -26.62 14.28
CA GLY A 49 -4.93 -26.57 14.10
C GLY A 49 -5.61 -25.46 14.91
N GLU A 50 -4.87 -24.41 15.21
CA GLU A 50 -5.35 -23.20 15.86
C GLU A 50 -4.60 -21.96 15.33
N TRP A 51 -5.08 -20.76 15.62
CA TRP A 51 -4.36 -19.51 15.31
C TRP A 51 -3.47 -19.10 16.50
N ALA A 52 -2.45 -19.90 16.83
CA ALA A 52 -1.57 -19.69 17.99
C ALA A 52 -0.88 -18.31 17.95
N LEU A 53 -0.60 -17.78 16.75
CA LEU A 53 0.02 -16.48 16.57
C LEU A 53 -0.98 -15.31 16.56
N ARG A 54 -2.28 -15.55 16.80
CA ARG A 54 -3.31 -14.50 16.78
C ARG A 54 -3.02 -13.38 17.76
N ASP A 55 -2.68 -13.73 18.99
CA ASP A 55 -2.44 -12.79 20.08
C ASP A 55 -0.98 -12.80 20.58
N ALA A 56 -0.07 -13.46 19.83
CA ALA A 56 1.35 -13.50 20.17
C ALA A 56 1.96 -12.08 20.15
N PHE A 57 2.90 -11.84 21.09
CA PHE A 57 3.55 -10.52 21.25
C PHE A 57 4.12 -9.98 19.95
N VAL A 58 4.81 -10.82 19.15
CA VAL A 58 5.47 -10.38 17.92
C VAL A 58 4.43 -9.93 16.88
N THR A 59 3.40 -10.73 16.63
CA THR A 59 2.40 -10.43 15.58
C THR A 59 1.40 -9.36 16.00
N GLN A 60 0.90 -9.43 17.25
CA GLN A 60 -0.13 -8.53 17.74
C GLN A 60 0.44 -7.21 18.28
N THR A 61 1.51 -7.26 19.06
CA THR A 61 2.02 -6.05 19.72
C THR A 61 3.10 -5.39 18.86
N LEU A 62 4.16 -6.11 18.51
CA LEU A 62 5.29 -5.53 17.80
C LEU A 62 4.92 -5.14 16.37
N ILE A 63 4.42 -6.09 15.55
CA ILE A 63 4.16 -5.80 14.13
C ILE A 63 2.85 -5.03 13.97
N HIS A 64 1.75 -5.48 14.59
CA HIS A 64 0.45 -4.86 14.36
C HIS A 64 0.31 -3.50 15.07
N ARG A 65 0.49 -3.43 16.40
CA ARG A 65 0.30 -2.17 17.12
C ARG A 65 1.44 -1.17 16.87
N PHE A 66 2.70 -1.58 17.14
CA PHE A 66 3.84 -0.67 16.93
C PHE A 66 4.05 -0.33 15.47
N GLY A 67 3.91 -1.28 14.54
CA GLY A 67 3.99 -1.01 13.09
C GLY A 67 2.97 0.05 12.65
N ARG A 68 1.74 -0.02 13.16
CA ARG A 68 0.72 1.00 12.92
C ARG A 68 1.16 2.39 13.41
N TYR A 69 1.62 2.49 14.66
CA TYR A 69 2.05 3.77 15.21
C TYR A 69 3.31 4.30 14.52
N ALA A 70 4.25 3.43 14.16
CA ALA A 70 5.43 3.80 13.39
C ALA A 70 5.05 4.36 12.01
N GLY A 71 4.10 3.72 11.31
CA GLY A 71 3.57 4.21 10.03
C GLY A 71 2.91 5.59 10.15
N ILE A 72 2.13 5.83 11.20
CA ILE A 72 1.52 7.13 11.48
C ILE A 72 2.60 8.18 11.80
N ALA A 73 3.58 7.85 12.64
CA ALA A 73 4.67 8.75 12.99
C ALA A 73 5.52 9.13 11.78
N LEU A 74 5.83 8.17 10.90
CA LEU A 74 6.53 8.44 9.64
C LEU A 74 5.72 9.36 8.74
N TRP A 75 4.41 9.13 8.60
CA TRP A 75 3.56 10.02 7.81
C TRP A 75 3.49 11.43 8.40
N ILE A 76 3.35 11.57 9.71
CA ILE A 76 3.43 12.89 10.40
C ILE A 76 4.78 13.55 10.10
N GLY A 77 5.89 12.80 10.16
CA GLY A 77 7.23 13.29 9.80
C GLY A 77 7.29 13.84 8.37
N VAL A 78 6.66 13.16 7.41
CA VAL A 78 6.56 13.65 6.01
C VAL A 78 5.76 14.94 5.94
N VAL A 79 4.62 15.05 6.65
CA VAL A 79 3.81 16.27 6.70
C VAL A 79 4.58 17.43 7.34
N VAL A 80 5.27 17.19 8.44
CA VAL A 80 6.13 18.20 9.10
C VAL A 80 7.25 18.64 8.17
N ALA A 81 7.93 17.71 7.50
CA ALA A 81 8.97 18.03 6.52
C ALA A 81 8.41 18.88 5.37
N TRP A 82 7.20 18.60 4.90
CA TRP A 82 6.51 19.42 3.91
C TRP A 82 6.20 20.83 4.43
N LEU A 83 5.69 20.97 5.65
CA LEU A 83 5.41 22.27 6.26
C LEU A 83 6.68 23.10 6.42
N VAL A 84 7.80 22.49 6.83
CA VAL A 84 9.12 23.13 6.88
C VAL A 84 9.57 23.56 5.48
N ALA A 85 9.44 22.68 4.48
CA ALA A 85 9.80 22.98 3.10
C ALA A 85 9.00 24.16 2.51
N ARG A 86 7.76 24.37 2.98
CA ARG A 86 6.98 25.56 2.58
C ARG A 86 7.57 26.86 3.10
N ARG A 87 8.24 26.83 4.26
CA ARG A 87 8.80 27.99 4.94
C ARG A 87 10.27 28.27 4.57
N ARG A 88 11.02 27.25 4.14
CA ARG A 88 12.44 27.33 3.81
C ARG A 88 12.65 27.42 2.31
N VAL A 89 13.39 28.42 1.84
CA VAL A 89 13.66 28.62 0.40
C VAL A 89 14.56 27.51 -0.13
N GLU A 90 15.55 27.11 0.61
CA GLU A 90 16.49 26.02 0.27
C GLU A 90 15.81 24.66 0.07
N TRP A 91 14.62 24.47 0.65
CA TRP A 91 13.81 23.26 0.50
C TRP A 91 12.73 23.39 -0.58
N ALA A 92 12.68 24.48 -1.31
CA ALA A 92 11.69 24.71 -2.36
C ALA A 92 11.57 23.55 -3.37
N PRO A 93 12.66 22.87 -3.81
CA PRO A 93 12.58 21.73 -4.71
C PRO A 93 11.87 20.50 -4.12
N LEU A 94 11.77 20.40 -2.77
CA LEU A 94 11.14 19.27 -2.07
C LEU A 94 9.65 19.49 -1.81
N ARG A 95 9.10 20.71 -2.01
CA ARG A 95 7.71 21.04 -1.67
C ARG A 95 6.71 20.13 -2.39
N ALA A 96 6.80 20.04 -3.71
CA ALA A 96 5.89 19.19 -4.50
C ALA A 96 6.12 17.70 -4.25
N PRO A 97 7.36 17.15 -4.20
CA PRO A 97 7.60 15.76 -3.84
C PRO A 97 7.05 15.38 -2.46
N LEU A 98 7.29 16.19 -1.43
CA LEU A 98 6.78 15.90 -0.08
C LEU A 98 5.25 15.98 0.00
N ALA A 99 4.64 16.98 -0.67
CA ALA A 99 3.18 17.05 -0.78
C ALA A 99 2.60 15.81 -1.45
N TYR A 100 3.22 15.38 -2.56
CA TYR A 100 2.85 14.13 -3.23
C TYR A 100 2.89 12.94 -2.26
N LEU A 101 4.01 12.75 -1.56
CA LEU A 101 4.18 11.60 -0.67
C LEU A 101 3.15 11.63 0.47
N ALA A 102 2.93 12.79 1.11
CA ALA A 102 1.95 12.95 2.17
C ALA A 102 0.53 12.60 1.70
N VAL A 103 0.14 13.13 0.52
CA VAL A 103 -1.20 12.90 -0.05
C VAL A 103 -1.36 11.44 -0.53
N ALA A 104 -0.36 10.89 -1.22
CA ALA A 104 -0.43 9.53 -1.75
C ALA A 104 -0.56 8.49 -0.63
N VAL A 105 0.21 8.61 0.47
CA VAL A 105 0.11 7.72 1.63
C VAL A 105 -1.26 7.84 2.29
N ALA A 106 -1.73 9.06 2.55
CA ALA A 106 -3.04 9.28 3.17
C ALA A 106 -4.19 8.73 2.31
N LEU A 107 -4.21 9.05 1.01
CA LEU A 107 -5.23 8.56 0.09
C LEU A 107 -5.21 7.04 -0.05
N SER A 108 -4.03 6.40 -0.06
CA SER A 108 -3.92 4.94 -0.10
C SER A 108 -4.63 4.30 1.09
N VAL A 109 -4.35 4.78 2.30
CA VAL A 109 -5.00 4.27 3.53
C VAL A 109 -6.50 4.54 3.51
N LEU A 110 -6.92 5.73 3.09
CA LEU A 110 -8.34 6.09 2.99
C LEU A 110 -9.08 5.25 1.94
N CYS A 111 -8.49 5.01 0.77
CA CYS A 111 -9.10 4.18 -0.26
C CYS A 111 -9.25 2.72 0.19
N VAL A 112 -8.23 2.15 0.86
CA VAL A 112 -8.32 0.81 1.46
C VAL A 112 -9.43 0.78 2.52
N ALA A 113 -9.51 1.77 3.41
CA ALA A 113 -10.55 1.86 4.42
C ALA A 113 -11.95 2.03 3.80
N TRP A 114 -12.07 2.82 2.74
CA TRP A 114 -13.32 3.01 2.01
C TRP A 114 -13.80 1.71 1.36
N VAL A 115 -12.95 0.98 0.62
CA VAL A 115 -13.31 -0.32 0.05
C VAL A 115 -13.72 -1.29 1.16
N LYS A 116 -12.98 -1.32 2.28
CA LYS A 116 -13.30 -2.15 3.45
C LYS A 116 -14.65 -1.80 4.06
N SER A 117 -15.09 -0.55 3.98
CA SER A 117 -16.35 -0.09 4.57
C SER A 117 -17.59 -0.70 3.93
N TRP A 118 -17.53 -1.13 2.68
CA TRP A 118 -18.65 -1.74 1.95
C TRP A 118 -18.40 -3.18 1.48
N SER A 119 -17.16 -3.67 1.51
CA SER A 119 -16.86 -5.08 1.26
C SER A 119 -17.46 -5.97 2.34
N ASN A 120 -17.75 -7.21 2.01
CA ASN A 120 -18.51 -8.11 2.88
C ASN A 120 -17.85 -9.50 2.94
N MET A 121 -16.56 -9.55 3.28
CA MET A 121 -15.82 -10.80 3.50
C MET A 121 -15.43 -10.97 4.96
N ASP A 122 -15.47 -12.22 5.42
CA ASP A 122 -15.05 -12.61 6.76
C ASP A 122 -13.53 -12.87 6.81
N CYS A 123 -12.97 -12.78 8.01
CA CYS A 123 -11.59 -13.15 8.26
C CYS A 123 -11.46 -14.69 8.34
N PRO A 124 -10.29 -15.28 8.01
CA PRO A 124 -10.08 -16.72 8.21
C PRO A 124 -10.49 -17.20 9.60
N TRP A 125 -10.10 -16.53 10.66
CA TRP A 125 -10.41 -16.93 12.05
C TRP A 125 -11.92 -16.92 12.40
N ASP A 126 -12.76 -16.25 11.61
CA ASP A 126 -14.22 -16.24 11.82
C ASP A 126 -14.91 -17.45 11.17
N LEU A 127 -14.20 -18.20 10.31
CA LEU A 127 -14.78 -19.26 9.51
C LEU A 127 -14.85 -20.59 10.28
N THR A 128 -15.93 -21.34 10.08
CA THR A 128 -16.11 -22.69 10.65
C THR A 128 -14.97 -23.63 10.31
N ARG A 129 -14.36 -23.46 9.13
CA ARG A 129 -13.18 -24.22 8.67
C ARG A 129 -11.98 -24.08 9.62
N TYR A 130 -11.89 -23.00 10.38
CA TYR A 130 -10.77 -22.65 11.26
C TYR A 130 -11.23 -22.37 12.70
N GLY A 131 -12.28 -23.05 13.14
CA GLY A 131 -12.78 -22.95 14.51
C GLY A 131 -13.68 -21.76 14.81
N GLY A 132 -14.00 -20.93 13.80
CA GLY A 132 -14.99 -19.86 13.92
C GLY A 132 -16.42 -20.33 13.72
N LEU A 133 -17.36 -19.39 13.57
CA LEU A 133 -18.81 -19.67 13.50
C LEU A 133 -19.44 -19.31 12.15
N ARG A 134 -18.67 -18.78 11.19
CA ARG A 134 -19.20 -18.24 9.93
C ARG A 134 -18.89 -19.15 8.75
N PRO A 135 -19.83 -19.35 7.80
CA PRO A 135 -19.51 -19.98 6.53
C PRO A 135 -18.60 -19.09 5.70
N PHE A 136 -17.83 -19.68 4.80
CA PHE A 136 -17.06 -18.89 3.83
C PHE A 136 -18.02 -18.23 2.82
N VAL A 137 -17.90 -16.93 2.66
CA VAL A 137 -18.61 -16.13 1.65
C VAL A 137 -17.56 -15.36 0.85
N GLY A 138 -17.45 -15.65 -0.43
CA GLY A 138 -16.51 -14.97 -1.33
C GLY A 138 -16.94 -13.53 -1.65
N LEU A 139 -16.03 -12.74 -2.18
CA LEU A 139 -16.26 -11.30 -2.45
C LEU A 139 -17.48 -11.04 -3.35
N TRP A 140 -17.75 -11.95 -4.29
CA TRP A 140 -18.83 -11.84 -5.27
C TRP A 140 -20.04 -12.73 -4.96
N ASP A 141 -20.00 -13.43 -3.83
CA ASP A 141 -21.07 -14.35 -3.46
C ASP A 141 -22.17 -13.58 -2.72
N VAL A 142 -23.42 -14.06 -2.88
CA VAL A 142 -24.56 -13.51 -2.14
C VAL A 142 -24.44 -13.94 -0.69
N ARG A 143 -24.37 -12.99 0.23
CA ARG A 143 -24.30 -13.27 1.66
C ARG A 143 -25.65 -13.78 2.17
N PRO A 144 -25.69 -14.90 2.92
CA PRO A 144 -26.92 -15.43 3.52
C PRO A 144 -27.62 -14.39 4.40
N LEU A 145 -28.96 -14.36 4.35
CA LEU A 145 -29.79 -13.51 5.19
C LEU A 145 -29.52 -13.81 6.69
N GLY A 146 -29.43 -12.76 7.49
CA GLY A 146 -29.17 -12.89 8.94
C GLY A 146 -27.70 -13.05 9.32
N LEU A 147 -26.81 -13.33 8.36
CA LEU A 147 -25.38 -13.37 8.64
C LEU A 147 -24.80 -11.95 8.75
N GLN A 148 -24.21 -11.63 9.91
CA GLN A 148 -23.59 -10.32 10.15
C GLN A 148 -22.53 -10.03 9.09
N ARG A 149 -22.43 -8.74 8.70
CA ARG A 149 -21.47 -8.28 7.72
C ARG A 149 -20.02 -8.60 8.14
N GLY A 150 -19.25 -9.12 7.21
CA GLY A 150 -17.79 -9.23 7.33
C GLY A 150 -17.10 -7.91 6.99
N ALA A 151 -15.93 -7.66 7.55
CA ALA A 151 -15.16 -6.43 7.31
C ALA A 151 -13.65 -6.73 7.21
N CYS A 152 -13.28 -7.81 6.48
CA CYS A 152 -11.88 -8.23 6.38
C CYS A 152 -11.21 -7.90 5.05
N PHE A 153 -11.93 -7.63 3.99
CA PHE A 153 -11.37 -7.28 2.68
C PHE A 153 -11.51 -5.77 2.41
N PRO A 154 -10.50 -5.12 1.84
CA PRO A 154 -9.10 -5.55 1.74
C PRO A 154 -8.35 -5.44 3.08
N ALA A 155 -7.08 -5.89 3.12
CA ALA A 155 -6.27 -5.91 4.33
C ALA A 155 -5.80 -4.51 4.72
N GLY A 156 -6.42 -3.92 5.76
CA GLY A 156 -6.12 -2.54 6.18
C GLY A 156 -4.69 -2.35 6.66
N HIS A 157 -4.13 -3.32 7.40
CA HIS A 157 -2.78 -3.22 7.95
C HIS A 157 -1.71 -3.36 6.87
N ALA A 158 -1.86 -4.35 5.97
CA ALA A 158 -1.01 -4.47 4.78
C ALA A 158 -1.10 -3.22 3.90
N GLY A 159 -2.31 -2.64 3.73
CA GLY A 159 -2.53 -1.38 3.05
C GLY A 159 -1.73 -0.22 3.64
N GLY A 160 -1.60 -0.14 4.97
CA GLY A 160 -0.72 0.83 5.64
C GLY A 160 0.75 0.68 5.27
N GLY A 161 1.22 -0.56 5.04
CA GLY A 161 2.56 -0.84 4.52
C GLY A 161 2.69 -0.52 3.03
N TYR A 162 1.77 -1.02 2.21
CA TYR A 162 1.77 -0.78 0.76
C TYR A 162 1.54 0.68 0.36
N ALA A 163 0.97 1.53 1.23
CA ALA A 163 0.88 2.97 0.99
C ALA A 163 2.25 3.60 0.69
N TRP A 164 3.33 3.02 1.24
CA TRP A 164 4.72 3.46 1.01
C TRP A 164 5.28 3.04 -0.36
N LEU A 165 4.54 2.33 -1.22
CA LEU A 165 4.87 2.16 -2.64
C LEU A 165 5.03 3.52 -3.35
N SER A 166 4.37 4.56 -2.85
CA SER A 166 4.54 5.95 -3.28
C SER A 166 5.98 6.47 -3.17
N LEU A 167 6.83 5.86 -2.33
CA LEU A 167 8.27 6.16 -2.26
C LEU A 167 9.00 5.94 -3.60
N TYR A 168 8.52 5.01 -4.44
CA TYR A 168 9.09 4.82 -5.78
C TYR A 168 9.10 6.11 -6.60
N PHE A 169 7.97 6.80 -6.63
CA PHE A 169 7.83 8.04 -7.37
C PHE A 169 8.48 9.22 -6.65
N PHE A 170 8.35 9.28 -5.33
CA PHE A 170 9.00 10.31 -4.51
C PHE A 170 10.52 10.27 -4.69
N LEU A 171 11.15 9.12 -4.49
CA LEU A 171 12.60 8.97 -4.67
C LEU A 171 13.01 9.12 -6.13
N GLY A 172 12.18 8.66 -7.07
CA GLY A 172 12.36 8.94 -8.48
C GLY A 172 12.40 10.43 -8.79
N ALA A 173 11.65 11.24 -8.05
CA ALA A 173 11.69 12.70 -8.16
C ALA A 173 12.89 13.34 -7.47
N VAL A 174 13.32 12.89 -6.31
CA VAL A 174 14.33 13.55 -5.47
C VAL A 174 15.72 12.96 -5.65
N ARG A 175 15.82 11.62 -5.72
CA ARG A 175 17.06 10.85 -5.83
C ARG A 175 16.84 9.64 -6.77
N PRO A 176 16.84 9.81 -8.09
CA PRO A 176 16.41 8.79 -9.06
C PRO A 176 17.07 7.43 -8.93
N ARG A 177 18.34 7.40 -8.53
CA ARG A 177 19.08 6.16 -8.27
C ARG A 177 18.47 5.30 -7.14
N TRP A 178 17.71 5.91 -6.22
CA TRP A 178 17.10 5.26 -5.08
C TRP A 178 15.62 4.86 -5.29
N ARG A 179 15.07 5.09 -6.49
CA ARG A 179 13.64 4.78 -6.76
C ARG A 179 13.27 3.34 -6.46
N TRP A 180 14.16 2.41 -6.81
CA TRP A 180 13.93 0.99 -6.57
C TRP A 180 14.01 0.63 -5.09
N ALA A 181 14.87 1.28 -4.31
CA ALA A 181 14.86 1.16 -2.87
C ALA A 181 13.53 1.64 -2.28
N GLY A 182 12.92 2.70 -2.80
CA GLY A 182 11.58 3.13 -2.42
C GLY A 182 10.52 2.08 -2.72
N LEU A 183 10.57 1.45 -3.90
CA LEU A 183 9.65 0.37 -4.26
C LEU A 183 9.80 -0.84 -3.32
N THR A 184 11.04 -1.31 -3.12
CA THR A 184 11.31 -2.46 -2.26
C THR A 184 10.93 -2.20 -0.80
N THR A 185 11.09 -0.97 -0.31
CA THR A 185 10.62 -0.58 1.03
C THR A 185 9.09 -0.70 1.14
N GLY A 186 8.35 -0.16 0.17
CA GLY A 186 6.88 -0.27 0.17
C GLY A 186 6.39 -1.71 0.07
N ILE A 187 7.00 -2.53 -0.79
CA ILE A 187 6.71 -3.96 -0.90
C ILE A 187 7.05 -4.67 0.42
N GLY A 188 8.24 -4.44 0.97
CA GLY A 188 8.69 -5.09 2.21
C GLY A 188 7.80 -4.78 3.40
N LEU A 189 7.39 -3.52 3.59
CA LEU A 189 6.47 -3.13 4.66
C LEU A 189 5.08 -3.75 4.46
N GLY A 190 4.57 -3.75 3.24
CA GLY A 190 3.28 -4.35 2.92
C GLY A 190 3.28 -5.86 3.18
N LEU A 191 4.32 -6.57 2.73
CA LEU A 191 4.49 -8.00 2.97
C LEU A 191 4.67 -8.31 4.46
N LEU A 192 5.51 -7.56 5.18
CA LEU A 192 5.71 -7.74 6.62
C LEU A 192 4.38 -7.67 7.37
N PHE A 193 3.60 -6.63 7.10
CA PHE A 193 2.32 -6.43 7.75
C PHE A 193 1.28 -7.46 7.28
N GLY A 194 1.25 -7.77 5.98
CA GLY A 194 0.33 -8.76 5.40
C GLY A 194 0.58 -10.16 5.95
N ILE A 195 1.80 -10.66 5.86
CA ILE A 195 2.17 -11.99 6.35
C ILE A 195 1.89 -12.12 7.85
N ALA A 196 2.20 -11.10 8.65
CA ALA A 196 1.88 -11.12 10.07
C ALA A 196 0.36 -11.27 10.30
N GLN A 197 -0.49 -10.63 9.50
CA GLN A 197 -1.94 -10.76 9.61
C GLN A 197 -2.46 -12.11 9.09
N GLN A 198 -1.84 -12.68 8.05
CA GLN A 198 -2.17 -14.02 7.58
C GLN A 198 -1.82 -15.08 8.64
N LEU A 199 -0.65 -14.99 9.27
CA LEU A 199 -0.24 -15.86 10.38
C LEU A 199 -1.21 -15.79 11.59
N ARG A 200 -1.89 -14.68 11.77
CA ARG A 200 -2.91 -14.50 12.80
C ARG A 200 -4.30 -15.01 12.41
N GLY A 201 -4.49 -15.46 11.17
CA GLY A 201 -5.82 -15.77 10.63
C GLY A 201 -6.70 -14.53 10.38
N ALA A 202 -6.13 -13.34 10.38
CA ALA A 202 -6.86 -12.08 10.22
C ALA A 202 -7.20 -11.77 8.76
N HIS A 203 -6.37 -12.18 7.80
CA HIS A 203 -6.56 -11.90 6.39
C HIS A 203 -6.16 -13.08 5.51
N PHE A 204 -6.80 -13.19 4.34
CA PHE A 204 -6.34 -14.01 3.22
C PHE A 204 -5.28 -13.27 2.41
N ALA A 205 -4.49 -14.00 1.61
CA ALA A 205 -3.47 -13.41 0.74
C ALA A 205 -4.07 -12.50 -0.35
N SER A 206 -5.25 -12.83 -0.88
CA SER A 206 -5.97 -11.96 -1.83
C SER A 206 -6.34 -10.60 -1.24
N HIS A 207 -6.58 -10.53 0.09
CA HIS A 207 -6.85 -9.25 0.77
C HIS A 207 -5.63 -8.33 0.73
N ASP A 208 -4.42 -8.89 0.86
CA ASP A 208 -3.16 -8.15 0.78
C ASP A 208 -2.87 -7.72 -0.66
N LEU A 209 -3.09 -8.60 -1.64
CA LEU A 209 -2.95 -8.28 -3.07
C LEU A 209 -3.88 -7.14 -3.49
N ALA A 210 -5.12 -7.16 -3.03
CA ALA A 210 -6.07 -6.08 -3.29
C ALA A 210 -5.61 -4.75 -2.68
N SER A 211 -5.06 -4.78 -1.45
CA SER A 211 -4.49 -3.59 -0.81
C SER A 211 -3.29 -3.06 -1.59
N ALA A 212 -2.40 -3.94 -2.08
CA ALA A 212 -1.26 -3.55 -2.91
C ALA A 212 -1.71 -2.90 -4.23
N ALA A 213 -2.72 -3.48 -4.89
CA ALA A 213 -3.30 -2.94 -6.13
C ALA A 213 -3.90 -1.55 -5.92
N ILE A 214 -4.69 -1.35 -4.85
CA ILE A 214 -5.26 -0.05 -4.50
C ILE A 214 -4.16 0.97 -4.23
N CYS A 215 -3.17 0.63 -3.39
CA CYS A 215 -2.09 1.54 -3.03
C CYS A 215 -1.22 1.92 -4.23
N TRP A 216 -0.90 0.96 -5.11
CA TRP A 216 -0.18 1.25 -6.35
C TRP A 216 -0.97 2.17 -7.27
N THR A 217 -2.26 1.90 -7.47
CA THR A 217 -3.15 2.74 -8.30
C THR A 217 -3.21 4.17 -7.78
N VAL A 218 -3.39 4.34 -6.47
CA VAL A 218 -3.42 5.65 -5.82
C VAL A 218 -2.07 6.36 -5.97
N ALA A 219 -0.94 5.66 -5.76
CA ALA A 219 0.39 6.23 -5.93
C ALA A 219 0.62 6.75 -7.35
N VAL A 220 0.22 5.98 -8.38
CA VAL A 220 0.32 6.38 -9.79
C VAL A 220 -0.60 7.56 -10.11
N ALA A 221 -1.88 7.49 -9.69
CA ALA A 221 -2.85 8.55 -9.95
C ALA A 221 -2.42 9.88 -9.31
N THR A 222 -2.02 9.83 -8.03
CA THR A 222 -1.51 11.00 -7.31
C THR A 222 -0.23 11.53 -7.97
N TRP A 223 0.67 10.65 -8.44
CA TRP A 223 1.85 11.05 -9.19
C TRP A 223 1.51 11.87 -10.42
N GLN A 224 0.53 11.44 -11.21
CA GLN A 224 0.13 12.17 -12.42
C GLN A 224 -0.38 13.58 -12.11
N VAL A 225 -1.07 13.75 -10.99
CA VAL A 225 -1.55 15.08 -10.54
C VAL A 225 -0.38 15.99 -10.11
N PHE A 226 0.59 15.46 -9.36
CA PHE A 226 1.69 16.26 -8.81
C PHE A 226 2.87 16.47 -9.77
N ARG A 227 3.02 15.64 -10.79
CA ARG A 227 4.13 15.66 -11.74
C ARG A 227 4.37 17.03 -12.39
N PRO A 228 3.35 17.77 -12.90
CA PRO A 228 3.57 19.08 -13.50
C PRO A 228 4.24 20.06 -12.54
N ALA A 229 3.81 20.09 -11.28
CA ALA A 229 4.40 20.94 -10.25
C ALA A 229 5.86 20.58 -9.96
N MET A 230 6.20 19.27 -9.97
CA MET A 230 7.58 18.83 -9.77
C MET A 230 8.51 19.23 -10.93
N VAL A 231 8.03 19.12 -12.16
CA VAL A 231 8.78 19.55 -13.35
C VAL A 231 9.04 21.05 -13.32
N ARG A 232 8.01 21.84 -12.98
CA ARG A 232 8.13 23.31 -12.84
C ARG A 232 9.14 23.70 -11.77
N SER A 233 9.09 23.10 -10.59
CA SER A 233 10.01 23.36 -9.48
C SER A 233 11.47 23.11 -9.86
N ARG A 234 11.74 22.04 -10.63
CA ARG A 234 13.09 21.73 -11.11
C ARG A 234 13.61 22.72 -12.13
N ARG A 235 12.78 23.17 -13.07
CA ARG A 235 13.16 24.19 -14.07
C ARG A 235 13.54 25.49 -13.40
N LEU A 236 12.79 25.95 -12.41
CA LEU A 236 13.09 27.15 -11.64
C LEU A 236 14.42 27.05 -10.89
N ALA A 237 14.67 25.88 -10.21
CA ALA A 237 15.92 25.65 -9.49
C ALA A 237 17.15 25.57 -10.42
N ALA A 238 16.98 25.09 -11.65
CA ALA A 238 18.07 25.08 -12.65
C ALA A 238 18.37 26.49 -13.20
N GLY A 239 17.35 27.30 -13.43
CA GLY A 239 17.49 28.69 -13.92
C GLY A 239 18.23 29.59 -12.92
N THR A 240 17.92 29.49 -11.63
CA THR A 240 18.62 30.25 -10.58
C THR A 240 20.10 29.91 -10.44
N ARG A 241 20.46 28.62 -10.63
CA ARG A 241 21.87 28.20 -10.62
C ARG A 241 22.66 28.71 -11.82
N ALA A 242 22.05 28.75 -12.99
CA ALA A 242 22.70 29.24 -14.19
C ALA A 242 23.01 30.77 -14.12
N GLN A 243 22.14 31.52 -13.48
CA GLN A 243 22.35 32.96 -13.27
C GLN A 243 23.41 33.28 -12.20
N GLY A 244 23.49 32.46 -11.13
CA GLY A 244 24.49 32.62 -10.07
C GLY A 244 25.94 32.21 -10.45
N THR A 245 26.14 31.56 -11.62
CA THR A 245 27.46 31.19 -12.14
C THR A 245 28.01 32.25 -13.15
N GLN A 246 27.20 33.23 -13.52
CA GLN A 246 27.57 34.29 -14.45
C GLN A 246 27.86 35.64 -13.75
N ALA A 247 27.66 35.71 -12.45
CA ALA A 247 27.99 36.84 -11.58
C ALA A 247 29.22 36.52 -10.73
#